data_c28fb82cbb42ff30739e26f2aa958548
#
_entry.id   c28fb82cbb42ff30739e26f2aa958548
#
_cell.length_a   1.000
_cell.length_b   1.000
_cell.length_c   1.000
_cell.angle_alpha   90.00
_cell.angle_beta   90.00
_cell.angle_gamma   90.00
#
_symmetry.space_group_name_H-M   'P 1'
#
loop_
_entity.id
_entity.type
_entity.pdbx_description
1 polymer ?
#
loop_
_entity_poly.entity_id
_entity_poly.type
_entity_poly.pdbx_seq_one_letter_code
_entity_poly.pdbx_strand_id
1 'polypeptide(L)'
;IRSELDLSFSKIERIIMDFIAASNDRVVVHQAIKHLIVGGNALIFMGKDGLKNFPLNRFVVNRDGNGSVIEIVTKEMISKELLGDIAADTKRVVDDSESKDDDVDVYTYVRLDNGRWVWHQEVFDKVIPGSRSTAPKNASPWLPLRFNTVDGEDYGRGRVEEFLGDYRALDALSQALIEGSAAAAKVVFMVS
;
A
#
# COMPACT_ATOMS: atom_id res chain seq x y z
N ILE A 1 -16.25 -40.13 13.94
CA ILE A 1 -16.77 -38.79 13.61
C ILE A 1 -15.76 -37.70 14.00
N ARG A 2 -15.25 -37.64 15.26
CA ARG A 2 -14.30 -36.62 15.69
C ARG A 2 -12.95 -36.72 14.95
N SER A 3 -12.43 -37.92 14.82
CA SER A 3 -11.18 -38.22 14.10
C SER A 3 -11.27 -37.93 12.59
N GLU A 4 -12.43 -38.12 11.97
CA GLU A 4 -12.64 -37.80 10.55
C GLU A 4 -12.74 -36.28 10.30
N LEU A 5 -13.35 -35.57 11.26
CA LEU A 5 -13.38 -34.10 11.23
C LEU A 5 -11.96 -33.51 11.37
N ASP A 6 -11.17 -34.01 12.32
CA ASP A 6 -9.80 -33.57 12.54
C ASP A 6 -8.92 -33.84 11.30
N LEU A 7 -9.11 -34.97 10.64
CA LEU A 7 -8.43 -35.31 9.40
C LEU A 7 -8.85 -34.36 8.25
N SER A 8 -10.13 -34.01 8.19
CA SER A 8 -10.65 -33.08 7.18
C SER A 8 -10.11 -31.66 7.38
N PHE A 9 -10.06 -31.19 8.63
CA PHE A 9 -9.45 -29.89 8.94
C PHE A 9 -7.96 -29.83 8.62
N SER A 10 -7.20 -30.88 8.93
CA SER A 10 -5.79 -30.98 8.59
C SER A 10 -5.55 -30.95 7.07
N LYS A 11 -6.45 -31.55 6.27
CA LYS A 11 -6.37 -31.46 4.80
C LYS A 11 -6.65 -30.04 4.29
N ILE A 12 -7.67 -29.37 4.86
CA ILE A 12 -8.00 -27.99 4.51
C ILE A 12 -6.84 -27.06 4.88
N GLU A 13 -6.29 -27.20 6.08
CA GLU A 13 -5.12 -26.43 6.53
C GLU A 13 -3.95 -26.58 5.56
N ARG A 14 -3.63 -27.82 5.17
CA ARG A 14 -2.55 -28.09 4.22
C ARG A 14 -2.78 -27.43 2.86
N ILE A 15 -4.00 -27.52 2.31
CA ILE A 15 -4.35 -26.88 1.04
C ILE A 15 -4.19 -25.35 1.14
N ILE A 16 -4.63 -24.75 2.24
CA ILE A 16 -4.48 -23.31 2.47
C ILE A 16 -2.99 -22.92 2.56
N MET A 17 -2.20 -23.69 3.31
CA MET A 17 -0.77 -23.44 3.45
C MET A 17 -0.01 -23.60 2.13
N ASP A 18 -0.35 -24.61 1.34
CA ASP A 18 0.21 -24.83 0.00
C ASP A 18 -0.16 -23.68 -0.95
N PHE A 19 -1.40 -23.18 -0.88
CA PHE A 19 -1.84 -22.01 -1.65
C PHE A 19 -1.06 -20.75 -1.26
N ILE A 20 -0.94 -20.46 0.05
CA ILE A 20 -0.18 -19.31 0.56
C ILE A 20 1.31 -19.43 0.18
N ALA A 21 1.87 -20.63 0.17
CA ALA A 21 3.26 -20.86 -0.22
C ALA A 21 3.50 -20.64 -1.72
N ALA A 22 2.51 -20.98 -2.56
CA ALA A 22 2.57 -20.80 -4.00
C ALA A 22 2.25 -19.36 -4.45
N SER A 23 1.51 -18.61 -3.64
CA SER A 23 1.13 -17.22 -3.92
C SER A 23 2.24 -16.23 -3.54
N ASN A 24 2.19 -15.02 -4.12
CA ASN A 24 3.06 -13.91 -3.74
C ASN A 24 2.61 -13.18 -2.46
N ASP A 25 1.58 -13.67 -1.79
CA ASP A 25 0.91 -13.01 -0.66
C ASP A 25 1.85 -12.75 0.52
N ARG A 26 2.78 -13.66 0.78
CA ARG A 26 3.79 -13.50 1.85
C ARG A 26 4.67 -12.27 1.61
N VAL A 27 5.07 -12.03 0.37
CA VAL A 27 5.87 -10.86 -0.02
C VAL A 27 5.06 -9.58 0.15
N VAL A 28 3.81 -9.60 -0.30
CA VAL A 28 2.87 -8.47 -0.19
C VAL A 28 2.63 -8.09 1.27
N VAL A 29 2.36 -9.07 2.13
CA VAL A 29 2.17 -8.84 3.58
C VAL A 29 3.45 -8.31 4.22
N HIS A 30 4.62 -8.86 3.86
CA HIS A 30 5.90 -8.35 4.36
C HIS A 30 6.15 -6.88 3.97
N GLN A 31 5.82 -6.50 2.75
CA GLN A 31 5.89 -5.11 2.29
C GLN A 31 4.91 -4.21 3.05
N ALA A 32 3.66 -4.67 3.25
CA ALA A 32 2.67 -3.94 4.01
C ALA A 32 3.12 -3.70 5.47
N ILE A 33 3.73 -4.69 6.12
CA ILE A 33 4.31 -4.53 7.47
C ILE A 33 5.41 -3.47 7.48
N LYS A 34 6.31 -3.45 6.49
CA LYS A 34 7.33 -2.40 6.38
C LYS A 34 6.70 -1.01 6.26
N HIS A 35 5.67 -0.85 5.41
CA HIS A 35 4.96 0.42 5.27
C HIS A 35 4.26 0.84 6.57
N LEU A 36 3.69 -0.11 7.31
CA LEU A 36 3.08 0.14 8.62
C LEU A 36 4.11 0.62 9.65
N ILE A 37 5.26 -0.03 9.73
CA ILE A 37 6.31 0.35 10.70
C ILE A 37 6.90 1.73 10.36
N VAL A 38 7.14 2.00 9.09
CA VAL A 38 7.79 3.25 8.66
C VAL A 38 6.81 4.40 8.60
N GLY A 39 5.75 4.26 7.80
CA GLY A 39 4.80 5.32 7.49
C GLY A 39 3.48 5.23 8.23
N GLY A 40 3.28 4.23 9.09
CA GLY A 40 2.07 4.05 9.90
C GLY A 40 0.84 3.57 9.15
N ASN A 41 0.92 3.43 7.82
CA ASN A 41 -0.25 3.15 6.98
C ASN A 41 0.10 2.18 5.85
N ALA A 42 -0.81 1.27 5.55
CA ALA A 42 -0.75 0.40 4.39
C ALA A 42 -2.17 0.09 3.91
N LEU A 43 -2.36 -0.03 2.62
CA LEU A 43 -3.62 -0.49 2.04
C LEU A 43 -3.37 -1.81 1.32
N ILE A 44 -4.11 -2.84 1.72
CA ILE A 44 -4.09 -4.14 1.05
C ILE A 44 -5.43 -4.33 0.33
N PHE A 45 -5.35 -4.73 -0.92
CA PHE A 45 -6.50 -5.19 -1.71
C PHE A 45 -6.43 -6.70 -1.88
N MET A 46 -7.53 -7.39 -1.57
CA MET A 46 -7.69 -8.83 -1.77
C MET A 46 -8.40 -9.07 -3.09
N GLY A 47 -7.60 -9.26 -4.15
CA GLY A 47 -8.08 -9.59 -5.48
C GLY A 47 -8.27 -11.09 -5.69
N LYS A 48 -8.81 -11.46 -6.87
CA LYS A 48 -8.91 -12.87 -7.28
C LYS A 48 -7.54 -13.51 -7.52
N ASP A 49 -6.57 -12.71 -7.92
CA ASP A 49 -5.21 -13.13 -8.27
C ASP A 49 -4.23 -13.04 -7.10
N GLY A 50 -4.74 -12.76 -5.88
CA GLY A 50 -3.95 -12.63 -4.66
C GLY A 50 -4.02 -11.25 -4.03
N LEU A 51 -3.12 -11.02 -3.08
CA LEU A 51 -3.02 -9.75 -2.36
C LEU A 51 -2.22 -8.71 -3.16
N LYS A 52 -2.65 -7.46 -3.07
CA LYS A 52 -1.95 -6.31 -3.62
C LYS A 52 -1.76 -5.24 -2.55
N ASN A 53 -0.54 -4.75 -2.38
CA ASN A 53 -0.22 -3.69 -1.43
C ASN A 53 -0.07 -2.34 -2.16
N PHE A 54 -0.69 -1.32 -1.58
CA PHE A 54 -0.54 0.07 -2.02
C PHE A 54 0.28 0.83 -0.99
N PRO A 55 1.41 1.44 -1.38
CA PRO A 55 2.17 2.32 -0.51
C PRO A 55 1.40 3.63 -0.26
N LEU A 56 1.73 4.33 0.84
CA LEU A 56 1.01 5.52 1.32
C LEU A 56 0.90 6.64 0.27
N ASN A 57 1.85 6.76 -0.63
CA ASN A 57 1.84 7.76 -1.72
C ASN A 57 0.90 7.39 -2.89
N ARG A 58 0.24 6.23 -2.83
CA ARG A 58 -0.65 5.75 -3.89
C ARG A 58 -2.09 5.52 -3.44
N PHE A 59 -2.44 5.93 -2.23
CA PHE A 59 -3.82 5.87 -1.78
C PHE A 59 -4.16 6.99 -0.81
N VAL A 60 -5.45 7.32 -0.76
CA VAL A 60 -6.04 8.25 0.19
C VAL A 60 -7.21 7.54 0.86
N VAL A 61 -7.39 7.75 2.15
CA VAL A 61 -8.50 7.18 2.93
C VAL A 61 -9.20 8.30 3.67
N ASN A 62 -10.53 8.28 3.63
CA ASN A 62 -11.39 9.14 4.42
C ASN A 62 -12.14 8.28 5.44
N ARG A 63 -12.21 8.75 6.69
CA ARG A 63 -12.84 8.04 7.81
C ARG A 63 -13.89 8.91 8.49
N ASP A 64 -14.83 8.25 9.13
CA ASP A 64 -15.79 8.94 10.01
C ASP A 64 -15.15 9.28 11.38
N GLY A 65 -15.88 10.05 12.21
CA GLY A 65 -15.42 10.42 13.54
C GLY A 65 -15.16 9.23 14.50
N ASN A 66 -15.62 8.01 14.14
CA ASN A 66 -15.35 6.78 14.88
C ASN A 66 -14.16 6.00 14.30
N GLY A 67 -13.49 6.55 13.29
CA GLY A 67 -12.38 5.92 12.59
C GLY A 67 -12.75 4.83 11.58
N SER A 68 -14.06 4.66 11.29
CA SER A 68 -14.52 3.73 10.25
C SER A 68 -14.30 4.32 8.87
N VAL A 69 -13.86 3.49 7.94
CA VAL A 69 -13.57 3.91 6.57
C VAL A 69 -14.86 4.21 5.82
N ILE A 70 -14.91 5.38 5.15
CA ILE A 70 -16.02 5.82 4.31
C ILE A 70 -15.65 5.73 2.84
N GLU A 71 -14.44 6.20 2.51
CA GLU A 71 -13.93 6.31 1.15
C GLU A 71 -12.47 5.91 1.07
N ILE A 72 -12.08 5.36 -0.08
CA ILE A 72 -10.70 5.08 -0.44
C ILE A 72 -10.53 5.46 -1.91
N VAL A 73 -9.43 6.14 -2.23
CA VAL A 73 -9.01 6.36 -3.62
C VAL A 73 -7.61 5.80 -3.77
N THR A 74 -7.40 4.97 -4.78
CA THR A 74 -6.06 4.47 -5.12
C THR A 74 -5.61 4.99 -6.48
N LYS A 75 -4.31 5.16 -6.64
CA LYS A 75 -3.65 5.56 -7.88
C LYS A 75 -2.70 4.45 -8.33
N GLU A 76 -2.83 4.02 -9.56
CA GLU A 76 -1.96 3.03 -10.20
C GLU A 76 -1.46 3.56 -11.54
N MET A 77 -0.20 3.26 -11.84
CA MET A 77 0.35 3.53 -13.17
C MET A 77 0.27 2.24 -13.97
N ILE A 78 -0.41 2.28 -15.09
CA ILE A 78 -0.65 1.12 -15.97
C ILE A 78 -0.22 1.51 -17.38
N SER A 79 0.50 0.62 -18.06
CA SER A 79 0.87 0.83 -19.46
C SER A 79 -0.37 0.95 -20.34
N LYS A 80 -0.34 1.89 -21.29
CA LYS A 80 -1.42 2.11 -22.28
C LYS A 80 -1.76 0.84 -23.05
N GLU A 81 -0.78 -0.01 -23.31
CA GLU A 81 -0.98 -1.28 -24.01
C GLU A 81 -1.92 -2.23 -23.27
N LEU A 82 -1.90 -2.22 -21.93
CA LEU A 82 -2.76 -3.06 -21.09
C LEU A 82 -4.20 -2.56 -20.98
N LEU A 83 -4.43 -1.29 -21.32
CA LEU A 83 -5.77 -0.69 -21.32
C LEU A 83 -6.55 -1.03 -22.59
N GLY A 84 -5.92 -1.57 -23.64
CA GLY A 84 -6.54 -2.05 -24.88
C GLY A 84 -7.45 -1.02 -25.54
N ASP A 85 -8.66 -1.45 -25.94
CA ASP A 85 -9.66 -0.58 -26.61
C ASP A 85 -10.13 0.61 -25.75
N ILE A 86 -9.98 0.52 -24.41
CA ILE A 86 -10.27 1.61 -23.47
C ILE A 86 -9.29 2.76 -23.70
N ALA A 87 -8.03 2.45 -24.03
CA ALA A 87 -7.04 3.43 -24.40
C ALA A 87 -7.33 4.06 -25.78
N ALA A 88 -8.00 3.36 -26.68
CA ALA A 88 -8.32 3.89 -28.02
C ALA A 88 -9.32 5.06 -27.97
N ASP A 89 -10.29 5.02 -27.06
CA ASP A 89 -11.23 6.14 -26.83
C ASP A 89 -10.53 7.30 -26.09
N THR A 90 -9.47 7.00 -25.34
CA THR A 90 -8.66 7.99 -24.62
C THR A 90 -7.55 8.60 -25.50
N LYS A 91 -7.17 7.96 -26.61
CA LYS A 91 -6.16 8.49 -27.56
C LYS A 91 -6.51 9.90 -28.08
N ARG A 92 -7.78 10.26 -28.12
CA ARG A 92 -8.22 11.60 -28.51
C ARG A 92 -7.92 12.69 -27.49
N VAL A 93 -7.64 12.33 -26.23
CA VAL A 93 -7.35 13.29 -25.15
C VAL A 93 -5.85 13.36 -24.85
N VAL A 94 -5.09 12.32 -25.24
CA VAL A 94 -3.65 12.18 -24.95
C VAL A 94 -2.77 12.79 -26.04
N ASP A 95 -3.31 13.01 -27.24
CA ASP A 95 -2.54 13.62 -28.36
C ASP A 95 -2.08 15.06 -28.09
N ASP A 96 -2.67 15.74 -27.08
CA ASP A 96 -2.30 17.11 -26.69
C ASP A 96 -1.32 17.17 -25.50
N SER A 97 -1.00 16.05 -24.86
CA SER A 97 0.01 16.03 -23.78
C SER A 97 1.28 15.33 -24.24
N GLU A 98 2.35 16.09 -24.36
CA GLU A 98 3.74 15.65 -24.66
C GLU A 98 4.35 14.70 -23.60
N SER A 99 3.56 13.91 -22.89
CA SER A 99 4.10 12.92 -21.96
C SER A 99 4.64 11.73 -22.76
N LYS A 100 5.95 11.65 -22.84
CA LYS A 100 6.72 10.53 -23.39
C LYS A 100 6.59 9.23 -22.58
N ASP A 101 5.82 9.23 -21.50
CA ASP A 101 5.59 8.04 -20.68
C ASP A 101 4.43 7.24 -21.24
N ASP A 102 4.71 5.99 -21.60
CA ASP A 102 3.71 5.02 -22.05
C ASP A 102 2.74 4.59 -20.93
N ASP A 103 2.92 5.10 -19.71
CA ASP A 103 2.12 4.79 -18.54
C ASP A 103 1.03 5.82 -18.30
N VAL A 104 -0.15 5.32 -17.89
CA VAL A 104 -1.35 6.13 -17.59
C VAL A 104 -1.76 5.92 -16.15
N ASP A 105 -2.13 7.00 -15.48
CA ASP A 105 -2.69 6.97 -14.14
C ASP A 105 -4.12 6.44 -14.17
N VAL A 106 -4.35 5.32 -13.47
CA VAL A 106 -5.66 4.74 -13.22
C VAL A 106 -6.05 4.98 -11.77
N TYR A 107 -7.18 5.60 -11.56
CA TYR A 107 -7.73 5.84 -10.23
C TYR A 107 -8.83 4.83 -9.93
N THR A 108 -8.78 4.18 -8.76
CA THR A 108 -9.88 3.37 -8.25
C THR A 108 -10.55 4.12 -7.12
N TYR A 109 -11.80 4.46 -7.32
CA TYR A 109 -12.64 5.12 -6.33
C TYR A 109 -13.52 4.10 -5.63
N VAL A 110 -13.38 4.00 -4.30
CA VAL A 110 -14.11 3.05 -3.44
C VAL A 110 -14.92 3.84 -2.42
N ARG A 111 -16.22 3.56 -2.32
CA ARG A 111 -17.10 4.24 -1.38
C ARG A 111 -18.06 3.26 -0.70
N LEU A 112 -18.35 3.55 0.57
CA LEU A 112 -19.42 2.87 1.29
C LEU A 112 -20.75 3.56 0.98
N ASP A 113 -21.63 2.90 0.22
CA ASP A 113 -22.93 3.40 -0.17
C ASP A 113 -24.02 2.41 0.27
N ASN A 114 -25.04 2.91 1.01
CA ASN A 114 -26.18 2.12 1.48
C ASN A 114 -25.81 0.77 2.13
N GLY A 115 -24.71 0.73 2.92
CA GLY A 115 -24.24 -0.47 3.60
C GLY A 115 -23.52 -1.47 2.69
N ARG A 116 -23.13 -1.07 1.49
CA ARG A 116 -22.32 -1.86 0.58
C ARG A 116 -21.11 -1.05 0.11
N TRP A 117 -19.98 -1.73 -0.04
CA TRP A 117 -18.84 -1.17 -0.73
C TRP A 117 -19.11 -1.18 -2.23
N VAL A 118 -18.91 -0.05 -2.88
CA VAL A 118 -19.02 0.13 -4.33
C VAL A 118 -17.73 0.74 -4.81
N TRP A 119 -17.15 0.21 -5.89
CA TRP A 119 -15.96 0.82 -6.50
C TRP A 119 -16.01 0.73 -8.00
N HIS A 120 -15.27 1.62 -8.63
CA HIS A 120 -15.06 1.68 -10.08
C HIS A 120 -13.68 2.27 -10.35
N GLN A 121 -13.22 2.09 -11.58
CA GLN A 121 -11.95 2.66 -12.04
C GLN A 121 -12.20 3.78 -13.03
N GLU A 122 -11.32 4.78 -12.96
CA GLU A 122 -11.36 5.96 -13.82
C GLU A 122 -9.99 6.22 -14.44
N VAL A 123 -10.01 6.65 -15.69
CA VAL A 123 -8.85 7.12 -16.43
C VAL A 123 -9.24 8.41 -17.15
N PHE A 124 -8.47 9.48 -17.00
CA PHE A 124 -8.78 10.80 -17.60
C PHE A 124 -10.21 11.27 -17.32
N ASP A 125 -10.65 11.18 -16.06
CA ASP A 125 -11.99 11.56 -15.59
C ASP A 125 -13.14 10.78 -16.25
N LYS A 126 -12.85 9.64 -16.87
CA LYS A 126 -13.84 8.74 -17.46
C LYS A 126 -13.85 7.39 -16.74
N VAL A 127 -15.06 6.95 -16.37
CA VAL A 127 -15.25 5.62 -15.78
C VAL A 127 -14.95 4.53 -16.80
N ILE A 128 -14.11 3.59 -16.45
CA ILE A 128 -13.81 2.42 -17.30
C ILE A 128 -15.04 1.51 -17.35
N PRO A 129 -15.58 1.20 -18.55
CA PRO A 129 -16.71 0.29 -18.69
C PRO A 129 -16.39 -1.09 -18.08
N GLY A 130 -17.34 -1.65 -17.31
CA GLY A 130 -17.16 -2.96 -16.66
C GLY A 130 -16.29 -2.98 -15.40
N SER A 131 -15.69 -1.85 -14.98
CA SER A 131 -14.87 -1.77 -13.77
C SER A 131 -15.68 -1.72 -12.48
N ARG A 132 -16.99 -1.48 -12.55
CA ARG A 132 -17.84 -1.39 -11.36
C ARG A 132 -17.99 -2.73 -10.66
N SER A 133 -17.74 -2.71 -9.36
CA SER A 133 -17.88 -3.89 -8.51
C SER A 133 -18.44 -3.50 -7.14
N THR A 134 -19.00 -4.48 -6.45
CA THR A 134 -19.59 -4.25 -5.12
C THR A 134 -19.26 -5.39 -4.16
N ALA A 135 -19.20 -5.06 -2.86
CA ALA A 135 -19.07 -6.04 -1.79
C ALA A 135 -19.96 -5.68 -0.59
N PRO A 136 -20.36 -6.65 0.23
CA PRO A 136 -21.05 -6.37 1.48
C PRO A 136 -20.18 -5.54 2.44
N LYS A 137 -20.81 -4.75 3.32
CA LYS A 137 -20.09 -3.89 4.28
C LYS A 137 -19.08 -4.68 5.14
N ASN A 138 -19.44 -5.90 5.54
CA ASN A 138 -18.64 -6.78 6.40
C ASN A 138 -17.62 -7.65 5.64
N ALA A 139 -17.56 -7.55 4.31
CA ALA A 139 -16.64 -8.31 3.46
C ALA A 139 -15.97 -7.42 2.42
N SER A 140 -15.41 -6.29 2.85
CA SER A 140 -14.63 -5.42 1.99
C SER A 140 -13.34 -6.12 1.55
N PRO A 141 -13.02 -6.13 0.25
CA PRO A 141 -11.71 -6.57 -0.21
C PRO A 141 -10.60 -5.54 0.04
N TRP A 142 -10.95 -4.33 0.46
CA TRP A 142 -10.03 -3.23 0.74
C TRP A 142 -9.76 -3.16 2.23
N LEU A 143 -8.50 -3.31 2.64
CA LEU A 143 -8.04 -3.32 4.02
C LEU A 143 -7.08 -2.15 4.27
N PRO A 144 -7.57 -0.95 4.62
CA PRO A 144 -6.73 0.17 5.01
C PRO A 144 -6.29 0.00 6.48
N LEU A 145 -5.02 -0.36 6.65
CA LEU A 145 -4.39 -0.66 7.91
C LEU A 145 -3.70 0.58 8.49
N ARG A 146 -3.78 0.75 9.82
CA ARG A 146 -3.04 1.77 10.57
C ARG A 146 -2.19 1.10 11.66
N PHE A 147 -1.00 1.60 11.90
CA PHE A 147 -0.11 1.08 12.96
C PHE A 147 -0.52 1.66 14.32
N ASN A 148 -0.25 2.93 14.58
CA ASN A 148 -0.75 3.62 15.77
C ASN A 148 -1.87 4.56 15.34
N THR A 149 -3.04 4.44 15.97
CA THR A 149 -4.19 5.28 15.67
C THR A 149 -4.20 6.51 16.58
N VAL A 150 -4.51 7.67 16.00
CA VAL A 150 -4.76 8.92 16.71
C VAL A 150 -6.22 9.28 16.49
N ASP A 151 -6.91 9.69 17.56
CA ASP A 151 -8.31 10.10 17.50
C ASP A 151 -8.49 11.31 16.58
N GLY A 152 -9.48 11.21 15.68
CA GLY A 152 -9.79 12.27 14.73
C GLY A 152 -8.86 12.33 13.51
N GLU A 153 -7.87 11.47 13.37
CA GLU A 153 -7.02 11.39 12.19
C GLU A 153 -7.41 10.22 11.28
N ASP A 154 -7.38 10.45 9.96
CA ASP A 154 -7.64 9.41 8.95
C ASP A 154 -6.48 8.42 8.84
N TYR A 155 -5.26 8.88 9.12
CA TYR A 155 -4.02 8.11 9.00
C TYR A 155 -3.44 7.74 10.36
N GLY A 156 -2.73 6.63 10.39
CA GLY A 156 -1.98 6.19 11.57
C GLY A 156 -0.56 6.76 11.56
N ARG A 157 0.10 6.72 12.73
CA ARG A 157 1.48 7.11 12.94
C ARG A 157 2.40 5.91 12.85
N GLY A 158 3.51 6.06 12.12
CA GLY A 158 4.54 5.04 12.03
C GLY A 158 5.57 5.15 13.15
N ARG A 159 6.27 4.05 13.39
CA ARG A 159 7.32 4.01 14.42
C ARG A 159 8.45 4.99 14.11
N VAL A 160 8.83 5.11 12.84
CA VAL A 160 9.88 6.04 12.43
C VAL A 160 9.47 7.49 12.66
N GLU A 161 8.20 7.83 12.43
CA GLU A 161 7.66 9.16 12.67
C GLU A 161 7.71 9.52 14.17
N GLU A 162 7.29 8.59 15.04
CA GLU A 162 7.28 8.78 16.49
C GLU A 162 8.69 9.03 17.07
N PHE A 163 9.69 8.34 16.54
CA PHE A 163 11.09 8.41 17.03
C PHE A 163 12.03 9.16 16.08
N LEU A 164 11.50 10.00 15.20
CA LEU A 164 12.30 10.72 14.20
C LEU A 164 13.39 11.58 14.84
N GLY A 165 13.11 12.20 16.00
CA GLY A 165 14.09 12.98 16.76
C GLY A 165 15.27 12.14 17.23
N ASP A 166 14.98 10.96 17.76
CA ASP A 166 16.00 10.03 18.27
C ASP A 166 16.86 9.47 17.12
N TYR A 167 16.24 9.12 15.99
CA TYR A 167 16.97 8.67 14.80
C TYR A 167 17.89 9.75 14.26
N ARG A 168 17.46 11.02 14.21
CA ARG A 168 18.30 12.14 13.78
C ARG A 168 19.46 12.38 14.75
N ALA A 169 19.24 12.26 16.05
CA ALA A 169 20.29 12.37 17.06
C ALA A 169 21.32 11.23 16.91
N LEU A 170 20.86 10.00 16.68
CA LEU A 170 21.72 8.85 16.46
C LEU A 170 22.56 9.00 15.18
N ASP A 171 21.96 9.48 14.11
CA ASP A 171 22.66 9.74 12.84
C ASP A 171 23.75 10.80 13.01
N ALA A 172 23.46 11.92 13.67
CA ALA A 172 24.42 12.98 13.97
C ALA A 172 25.57 12.48 14.85
N LEU A 173 25.28 11.68 15.87
CA LEU A 173 26.30 11.07 16.73
C LEU A 173 27.19 10.09 15.97
N SER A 174 26.59 9.27 15.12
CA SER A 174 27.32 8.32 14.29
C SER A 174 28.26 9.04 13.32
N GLN A 175 27.78 10.12 12.70
CA GLN A 175 28.60 10.96 11.83
C GLN A 175 29.77 11.60 12.61
N ALA A 176 29.51 12.20 13.77
CA ALA A 176 30.53 12.81 14.61
C ALA A 176 31.60 11.82 15.05
N LEU A 177 31.23 10.57 15.37
CA LEU A 177 32.17 9.50 15.69
C LEU A 177 33.06 9.13 14.51
N ILE A 178 32.52 9.02 13.32
CA ILE A 178 33.26 8.72 12.08
C ILE A 178 34.25 9.87 11.78
N GLU A 179 33.76 11.10 11.82
CA GLU A 179 34.59 12.29 11.57
C GLU A 179 35.68 12.46 12.61
N GLY A 180 35.36 12.28 13.89
CA GLY A 180 36.32 12.31 15.00
C GLY A 180 37.39 11.22 14.87
N SER A 181 36.99 10.00 14.50
CA SER A 181 37.92 8.88 14.27
C SER A 181 38.84 9.18 13.06
N ALA A 182 38.30 9.73 11.99
CA ALA A 182 39.08 10.13 10.81
C ALA A 182 40.06 11.28 11.10
N ALA A 183 39.65 12.24 11.93
CA ALA A 183 40.53 13.32 12.40
C ALA A 183 41.64 12.80 13.29
N ALA A 184 41.32 11.89 14.22
CA ALA A 184 42.33 11.26 15.12
C ALA A 184 43.35 10.43 14.32
N ALA A 185 42.94 9.77 13.23
CA ALA A 185 43.84 9.01 12.36
C ALA A 185 44.80 9.90 11.54
N LYS A 186 44.50 11.21 11.41
CA LYS A 186 45.32 12.19 10.70
C LYS A 186 46.24 12.98 11.62
N VAL A 187 46.74 12.38 12.70
CA VAL A 187 47.72 13.06 13.59
C VAL A 187 49.01 13.32 12.82
N VAL A 188 49.25 14.60 12.48
CA VAL A 188 50.48 15.05 11.89
C VAL A 188 51.42 15.51 13.03
N PHE A 189 52.51 14.79 13.28
CA PHE A 189 53.55 15.25 14.17
C PHE A 189 54.30 16.39 13.49
N MET A 190 54.19 17.60 14.04
CA MET A 190 55.14 18.67 13.68
C MET A 190 56.37 18.49 14.52
N VAL A 191 57.51 18.12 13.89
CA VAL A 191 58.85 18.11 14.49
C VAL A 191 59.44 19.49 14.24
N SER A 192 59.80 20.19 15.34
CA SER A 192 60.57 21.44 15.34
C SER A 192 62.05 21.19 15.23
#